data_086ada007943244a3863272e163a66b4
#
_entry.id   086ada007943244a3863272e163a66b4
#
_cell.length_a   1.000
_cell.length_b   1.000
_cell.length_c   1.000
_cell.angle_alpha   90.00
_cell.angle_beta   90.00
_cell.angle_gamma   90.00
#
_symmetry.space_group_name_H-M   'P 1'
#
loop_
_entity.id
_entity.type
_entity.pdbx_description
1 polymer ?
#
loop_
_entity_poly.entity_id
_entity_poly.type
_entity_poly.pdbx_seq_one_letter_code
_entity_poly.pdbx_strand_id
1 'polypeptide(L)'
;DTFDFDVIVGGAGQSLSPGNEQRSFWGSTAADIEGGRNTIGIKDPVIDELIEKVITAPDRKALVASVKALDRVLQWGHWVIPHWHAKYDRVAYWDKFGRPKITPLQGNQFLAWWVDPKKEDALKSKLASAKQ
;
A
#
# COMPACT_ATOMS: atom_id res chain seq x y z
N ASP A 1 12.01 18.87 1.40
CA ASP A 1 11.87 18.27 0.05
C ASP A 1 11.16 19.26 -0.85
N THR A 2 11.91 19.81 -1.81
CA THR A 2 11.52 20.95 -2.64
C THR A 2 10.80 20.57 -3.94
N PHE A 3 10.45 19.28 -4.12
CA PHE A 3 9.88 18.72 -5.38
C PHE A 3 10.71 19.03 -6.64
N ASP A 4 12.01 19.22 -6.48
CA ASP A 4 12.94 19.50 -7.58
C ASP A 4 13.35 18.21 -8.29
N PHE A 5 12.44 17.67 -9.08
CA PHE A 5 12.62 16.47 -9.90
C PHE A 5 11.63 16.46 -11.07
N ASP A 6 12.03 15.87 -12.18
CA ASP A 6 11.14 15.63 -13.33
C ASP A 6 10.38 14.31 -13.21
N VAL A 7 11.04 13.25 -12.75
CA VAL A 7 10.48 11.92 -12.58
C VAL A 7 11.07 11.24 -11.35
N ILE A 8 10.21 10.60 -10.56
CA ILE A 8 10.65 9.77 -9.43
C ILE A 8 10.06 8.37 -9.52
N VAL A 9 10.78 7.40 -8.98
CA VAL A 9 10.23 6.05 -8.77
C VAL A 9 9.55 6.00 -7.40
N GLY A 10 8.31 5.64 -7.39
CA GLY A 10 7.51 5.54 -6.18
C GLY A 10 6.66 4.27 -6.12
N GLY A 11 6.03 4.07 -4.98
CA GLY A 11 5.04 3.02 -4.79
C GLY A 11 3.92 3.54 -3.91
N ALA A 12 2.69 3.25 -4.28
CA ALA A 12 1.51 3.60 -3.50
C ALA A 12 0.83 2.32 -3.00
N GLY A 13 0.74 2.19 -1.69
CA GLY A 13 -0.12 1.20 -1.05
C GLY A 13 -1.49 1.81 -0.77
N GLN A 14 -2.57 1.05 -0.99
CA GLN A 14 -3.92 1.49 -0.74
C GLN A 14 -4.70 0.45 0.04
N SER A 15 -5.57 0.92 0.94
CA SER A 15 -6.50 0.06 1.67
C SER A 15 -7.69 -0.33 0.80
N LEU A 16 -8.47 -1.34 1.26
CA LEU A 16 -9.73 -1.71 0.61
C LEU A 16 -10.88 -0.71 0.89
N SER A 17 -10.61 0.31 1.70
CA SER A 17 -11.56 1.36 2.07
C SER A 17 -10.86 2.72 1.98
N PRO A 18 -10.62 3.21 0.76
CA PRO A 18 -10.03 4.53 0.56
C PRO A 18 -10.94 5.63 1.12
N GLY A 19 -10.33 6.68 1.67
CA GLY A 19 -11.04 7.75 2.34
C GLY A 19 -10.25 9.06 2.38
N ASN A 20 -10.10 9.65 3.56
CA ASN A 20 -9.50 10.98 3.76
C ASN A 20 -8.06 11.11 3.25
N GLU A 21 -7.30 10.02 3.18
CA GLU A 21 -5.93 10.02 2.68
C GLU A 21 -5.85 10.44 1.21
N GLN A 22 -6.94 10.34 0.45
CA GLN A 22 -6.99 10.78 -0.95
C GLN A 22 -6.72 12.28 -1.09
N ARG A 23 -7.16 13.09 -0.12
CA ARG A 23 -6.85 14.54 -0.08
C ARG A 23 -5.34 14.78 -0.01
N SER A 24 -4.63 13.96 0.76
CA SER A 24 -3.18 14.10 0.90
C SER A 24 -2.41 13.65 -0.33
N PHE A 25 -2.92 12.66 -1.07
CA PHE A 25 -2.25 12.13 -2.25
C PHE A 25 -2.50 12.93 -3.52
N TRP A 26 -3.74 13.41 -3.71
CA TRP A 26 -4.19 13.93 -5.00
C TRP A 26 -4.86 15.30 -4.91
N GLY A 27 -5.20 15.77 -3.72
CA GLY A 27 -5.93 17.03 -3.53
C GLY A 27 -5.08 18.26 -3.81
N SER A 28 -5.71 19.27 -4.44
CA SER A 28 -5.05 20.53 -4.83
C SER A 28 -4.39 21.25 -3.66
N THR A 29 -5.01 21.21 -2.46
CA THR A 29 -4.47 21.85 -1.26
C THR A 29 -3.19 21.20 -0.74
N ALA A 30 -2.91 19.95 -1.12
CA ALA A 30 -1.71 19.22 -0.71
C ALA A 30 -0.54 19.42 -1.69
N ALA A 31 -0.78 20.03 -2.85
CA ALA A 31 0.21 20.12 -3.92
C ALA A 31 1.42 21.00 -3.58
N ASP A 32 1.22 22.03 -2.74
CA ASP A 32 2.28 22.96 -2.35
C ASP A 32 2.83 22.69 -0.94
N ILE A 33 2.40 21.61 -0.30
CA ILE A 33 2.88 21.25 1.04
C ILE A 33 4.25 20.59 0.92
N GLU A 34 5.28 21.28 1.35
CA GLU A 34 6.65 20.74 1.38
C GLU A 34 6.71 19.45 2.21
N GLY A 35 7.30 18.39 1.63
CA GLY A 35 7.30 17.07 2.23
C GLY A 35 5.92 16.35 2.20
N GLY A 36 4.93 16.95 1.54
CA GLY A 36 3.60 16.37 1.36
C GLY A 36 3.59 15.11 0.48
N ARG A 37 2.43 14.46 0.43
CA ARG A 37 2.25 13.23 -0.35
C ARG A 37 1.81 13.47 -1.79
N ASN A 38 1.27 14.64 -2.12
CA ASN A 38 0.96 15.02 -3.50
C ASN A 38 2.25 15.45 -4.21
N THR A 39 3.16 14.50 -4.36
CA THR A 39 4.49 14.72 -4.97
C THR A 39 4.43 15.05 -6.46
N ILE A 40 3.29 14.81 -7.07
CA ILE A 40 3.02 15.09 -8.48
C ILE A 40 2.64 16.57 -8.68
N GLY A 41 2.14 17.22 -7.63
CA GLY A 41 1.68 18.62 -7.69
C GLY A 41 0.32 18.77 -8.39
N ILE A 42 -0.55 17.76 -8.32
CA ILE A 42 -1.87 17.80 -8.96
C ILE A 42 -2.70 18.94 -8.36
N LYS A 43 -3.26 19.80 -9.22
CA LYS A 43 -4.21 20.85 -8.89
C LYS A 43 -5.34 20.82 -9.90
N ASP A 44 -6.35 19.99 -9.64
CA ASP A 44 -7.48 19.79 -10.56
C ASP A 44 -8.78 19.75 -9.75
N PRO A 45 -9.71 20.70 -10.00
CA PRO A 45 -10.97 20.78 -9.26
C PRO A 45 -11.89 19.56 -9.49
N VAL A 46 -11.75 18.86 -10.62
CA VAL A 46 -12.50 17.62 -10.89
C VAL A 46 -12.00 16.50 -9.98
N ILE A 47 -10.69 16.43 -9.77
CA ILE A 47 -10.08 15.46 -8.85
C ILE A 47 -10.51 15.79 -7.42
N ASP A 48 -10.49 17.06 -7.01
CA ASP A 48 -10.93 17.48 -5.69
C ASP A 48 -12.39 17.07 -5.44
N GLU A 49 -13.30 17.30 -6.40
CA GLU A 49 -14.70 16.89 -6.29
C GLU A 49 -14.85 15.37 -6.20
N LEU A 50 -14.10 14.61 -6.98
CA LEU A 50 -14.11 13.14 -6.94
C LEU A 50 -13.60 12.60 -5.62
N ILE A 51 -12.59 13.22 -5.03
CA ILE A 51 -12.08 12.88 -3.69
C ILE A 51 -13.19 13.03 -2.65
N GLU A 52 -13.92 14.15 -2.67
CA GLU A 52 -15.03 14.37 -1.75
C GLU A 52 -16.16 13.34 -1.95
N LYS A 53 -16.46 12.95 -3.19
CA LYS A 53 -17.41 11.86 -3.47
C LYS A 53 -16.95 10.49 -2.95
N VAL A 54 -15.64 10.23 -2.95
CA VAL A 54 -15.07 9.01 -2.32
C VAL A 54 -15.27 9.05 -0.80
N ILE A 55 -14.95 10.20 -0.19
CA ILE A 55 -14.98 10.35 1.28
C ILE A 55 -16.40 10.29 1.83
N THR A 56 -17.34 10.92 1.11
CA THR A 56 -18.75 11.03 1.54
C THR A 56 -19.65 9.93 0.98
N ALA A 57 -19.08 8.90 0.37
CA ALA A 57 -19.86 7.82 -0.24
C ALA A 57 -20.77 7.14 0.79
N PRO A 58 -22.09 7.10 0.57
CA PRO A 58 -23.06 6.61 1.55
C PRO A 58 -23.03 5.07 1.70
N ASP A 59 -22.53 4.36 0.72
CA ASP A 59 -22.47 2.90 0.70
C ASP A 59 -21.32 2.37 -0.15
N ARG A 60 -21.11 1.06 -0.09
CA ARG A 60 -20.02 0.38 -0.83
C ARG A 60 -20.14 0.53 -2.34
N LYS A 61 -21.35 0.56 -2.89
CA LYS A 61 -21.59 0.70 -4.33
C LYS A 61 -21.19 2.10 -4.82
N ALA A 62 -21.61 3.13 -4.09
CA ALA A 62 -21.22 4.51 -4.36
C ALA A 62 -19.71 4.72 -4.20
N LEU A 63 -19.11 4.17 -3.15
CA LEU A 63 -17.66 4.21 -2.93
C LEU A 63 -16.91 3.62 -4.12
N VAL A 64 -17.25 2.41 -4.54
CA VAL A 64 -16.60 1.75 -5.68
C VAL A 64 -16.76 2.54 -6.98
N ALA A 65 -17.93 3.12 -7.21
CA ALA A 65 -18.18 3.96 -8.40
C ALA A 65 -17.31 5.21 -8.39
N SER A 66 -17.25 5.92 -7.26
CA SER A 66 -16.45 7.13 -7.09
C SER A 66 -14.95 6.86 -7.21
N VAL A 67 -14.47 5.78 -6.59
CA VAL A 67 -13.05 5.36 -6.69
C VAL A 67 -12.68 5.01 -8.13
N LYS A 68 -13.54 4.29 -8.87
CA LYS A 68 -13.29 3.98 -10.28
C LYS A 68 -13.28 5.24 -11.16
N ALA A 69 -14.08 6.24 -10.83
CA ALA A 69 -14.07 7.50 -11.55
C ALA A 69 -12.78 8.28 -11.28
N LEU A 70 -12.39 8.39 -10.01
CA LEU A 70 -11.13 9.02 -9.59
C LEU A 70 -9.93 8.33 -10.25
N ASP A 71 -9.84 7.01 -10.15
CA ASP A 71 -8.76 6.21 -10.76
C ASP A 71 -8.65 6.48 -12.27
N ARG A 72 -9.78 6.51 -12.98
CA ARG A 72 -9.80 6.79 -14.41
C ARG A 72 -9.26 8.18 -14.74
N VAL A 73 -9.67 9.21 -14.00
CA VAL A 73 -9.20 10.59 -14.22
C VAL A 73 -7.72 10.69 -13.92
N LEU A 74 -7.25 10.08 -12.82
CA LEU A 74 -5.82 10.03 -12.47
C LEU A 74 -4.98 9.34 -13.55
N GLN A 75 -5.45 8.23 -14.12
CA GLN A 75 -4.75 7.56 -15.19
C GLN A 75 -4.72 8.36 -16.50
N TRP A 76 -5.80 9.03 -16.86
CA TRP A 76 -5.87 9.89 -18.05
C TRP A 76 -5.06 11.18 -17.92
N GLY A 77 -4.74 11.61 -16.71
CA GLY A 77 -3.83 12.72 -16.47
C GLY A 77 -2.38 12.43 -16.83
N HIS A 78 -2.05 11.15 -17.03
CA HIS A 78 -0.69 10.69 -17.37
C HIS A 78 0.40 11.12 -16.38
N TRP A 79 0.03 11.43 -15.14
CA TRP A 79 0.97 11.79 -14.09
C TRP A 79 1.78 10.62 -13.57
N VAL A 80 1.27 9.39 -13.79
CA VAL A 80 1.89 8.16 -13.32
C VAL A 80 2.06 7.21 -14.50
N ILE A 81 3.22 6.60 -14.60
CA ILE A 81 3.46 5.47 -15.48
C ILE A 81 3.25 4.20 -14.65
N PRO A 82 2.09 3.52 -14.76
CA PRO A 82 1.86 2.27 -14.04
C PRO A 82 2.87 1.23 -14.52
N HIS A 83 3.65 0.70 -13.60
CA HIS A 83 4.71 -0.22 -13.95
C HIS A 83 4.26 -1.67 -13.69
N TRP A 84 4.63 -2.21 -12.56
CA TRP A 84 4.25 -3.57 -12.17
C TRP A 84 3.98 -3.65 -10.67
N HIS A 85 3.26 -4.66 -10.27
CA HIS A 85 3.14 -5.02 -8.86
C HIS A 85 3.34 -6.53 -8.68
N ALA A 86 3.88 -6.93 -7.54
CA ALA A 86 3.94 -8.33 -7.15
C ALA A 86 2.63 -8.71 -6.43
N LYS A 87 2.01 -9.83 -6.85
CA LYS A 87 0.82 -10.39 -6.16
C LYS A 87 1.16 -11.15 -4.89
N TYR A 88 2.42 -11.15 -4.47
CA TYR A 88 2.94 -11.92 -3.35
C TYR A 88 4.05 -11.16 -2.64
N ASP A 89 4.14 -11.39 -1.35
CA ASP A 89 5.27 -10.93 -0.56
C ASP A 89 6.38 -11.97 -0.58
N ARG A 90 7.61 -11.54 -0.80
CA ARG A 90 8.80 -12.39 -0.67
C ARG A 90 9.29 -12.28 0.76
N VAL A 91 9.25 -13.38 1.49
CA VAL A 91 9.62 -13.42 2.90
C VAL A 91 10.69 -14.49 3.11
N ALA A 92 11.80 -14.10 3.75
CA ALA A 92 12.82 -15.01 4.23
C ALA A 92 12.79 -15.02 5.76
N TYR A 93 12.71 -16.18 6.37
CA TYR A 93 12.68 -16.33 7.82
C TYR A 93 13.27 -17.68 8.26
N TRP A 94 13.71 -17.75 9.50
CA TRP A 94 14.13 -19.01 10.09
C TRP A 94 12.91 -19.89 10.37
N ASP A 95 12.92 -21.16 9.93
CA ASP A 95 11.78 -22.08 10.10
C ASP A 95 11.65 -22.57 11.56
N LYS A 96 11.43 -21.61 12.45
CA LYS A 96 11.10 -21.84 13.86
C LYS A 96 9.71 -21.34 14.22
N PHE A 97 8.99 -20.76 13.26
CA PHE A 97 7.70 -20.14 13.54
C PHE A 97 6.52 -21.05 13.15
N GLY A 98 5.53 -21.10 14.02
CA GLY A 98 4.18 -21.51 13.69
C GLY A 98 3.38 -20.35 13.10
N ARG A 99 2.44 -20.63 12.23
CA ARG A 99 1.60 -19.64 11.54
C ARG A 99 0.13 -20.04 11.60
N PRO A 100 -0.81 -19.09 11.58
CA PRO A 100 -2.23 -19.39 11.47
C PRO A 100 -2.52 -20.24 10.22
N LYS A 101 -3.47 -21.20 10.35
CA LYS A 101 -3.92 -22.00 9.21
C LYS A 101 -4.65 -21.16 8.17
N ILE A 102 -5.33 -20.10 8.62
CA ILE A 102 -6.03 -19.15 7.75
C ILE A 102 -5.11 -17.93 7.61
N THR A 103 -4.69 -17.65 6.39
CA THR A 103 -3.89 -16.45 6.11
C THR A 103 -4.72 -15.20 6.36
N PRO A 104 -4.22 -14.23 7.15
CA PRO A 104 -4.88 -12.95 7.32
C PRO A 104 -5.11 -12.22 5.98
N LEU A 105 -6.16 -11.42 5.91
CA LEU A 105 -6.54 -10.68 4.68
C LEU A 105 -5.42 -9.78 4.14
N GLN A 106 -4.59 -9.24 5.02
CA GLN A 106 -3.47 -8.38 4.67
C GLN A 106 -2.14 -9.14 4.49
N GLY A 107 -2.19 -10.43 4.18
CA GLY A 107 -1.02 -11.24 3.90
C GLY A 107 -0.24 -11.67 5.15
N ASN A 108 1.08 -11.60 5.11
CA ASN A 108 1.94 -12.08 6.19
C ASN A 108 1.92 -11.13 7.39
N GLN A 109 1.10 -11.46 8.39
CA GLN A 109 1.05 -10.73 9.67
C GLN A 109 1.98 -11.39 10.68
N PHE A 110 3.22 -10.91 10.78
CA PHE A 110 4.24 -11.46 11.70
C PHE A 110 3.79 -11.42 13.17
N LEU A 111 2.95 -10.47 13.56
CA LEU A 111 2.39 -10.40 14.91
C LEU A 111 1.45 -11.55 15.26
N ALA A 112 0.97 -12.29 14.25
CA ALA A 112 0.16 -13.49 14.43
C ALA A 112 0.99 -14.78 14.43
N TRP A 113 2.31 -14.69 14.33
CA TRP A 113 3.20 -15.84 14.36
C TRP A 113 3.68 -16.10 15.79
N TRP A 114 4.00 -17.35 16.07
CA TRP A 114 4.57 -17.77 17.37
C TRP A 114 5.79 -18.64 17.15
N VAL A 115 6.68 -18.71 18.13
CA VAL A 115 7.77 -19.68 18.11
C VAL A 115 7.20 -21.05 18.41
N ASP A 116 7.39 -21.99 17.49
CA ASP A 116 7.06 -23.40 17.66
C ASP A 116 8.29 -24.13 18.26
N PRO A 117 8.20 -24.65 19.49
CA PRO A 117 9.36 -25.27 20.15
C PRO A 117 9.96 -26.44 19.36
N LYS A 118 9.12 -27.27 18.71
CA LYS A 118 9.59 -28.41 17.91
C LYS A 118 10.38 -27.97 16.69
N LYS A 119 9.93 -26.93 16.02
CA LYS A 119 10.63 -26.34 14.87
C LYS A 119 11.91 -25.63 15.30
N GLU A 120 11.89 -24.94 16.42
CA GLU A 120 13.09 -24.29 16.96
C GLU A 120 14.19 -25.30 17.29
N ASP A 121 13.86 -26.41 17.95
CA ASP A 121 14.81 -27.47 18.28
C ASP A 121 15.35 -28.16 17.02
N ALA A 122 14.49 -28.42 16.04
CA ALA A 122 14.93 -28.95 14.75
C ALA A 122 15.89 -28.00 14.00
N LEU A 123 15.62 -26.69 14.06
CA LEU A 123 16.49 -25.68 13.47
C LEU A 123 17.85 -25.63 14.18
N LYS A 124 17.88 -25.64 15.52
CA LYS A 124 19.11 -25.67 16.31
C LYS A 124 19.99 -26.88 15.94
N SER A 125 19.39 -28.05 15.83
CA SER A 125 20.07 -29.28 15.42
C SER A 125 20.69 -29.18 14.03
N LYS A 126 19.95 -28.65 13.05
CA LYS A 126 20.44 -28.41 11.68
C LYS A 126 21.61 -27.42 11.64
N LEU A 127 21.52 -26.33 12.41
CA LEU A 127 22.57 -25.32 12.45
C LEU A 127 23.84 -25.84 13.14
N ALA A 128 23.72 -26.74 14.12
CA ALA A 128 24.86 -27.37 14.77
C ALA A 128 25.59 -28.31 13.80
N SER A 129 24.87 -29.11 13.01
CA SER A 129 25.47 -30.00 12.01
C SER A 129 26.08 -29.27 10.79
N ALA A 130 25.62 -28.10 10.46
CA ALA A 130 26.17 -27.31 9.35
C ALA A 130 27.46 -26.54 9.70
N LYS A 131 27.89 -26.55 10.96
CA LYS A 131 29.13 -25.92 11.43
C LYS A 131 30.30 -26.91 11.54
N GLN A 132 30.07 -28.18 11.27
CA GLN A 132 31.06 -29.25 11.17
C GLN A 132 31.47 -29.45 9.71
#